data_32221bf5fb953bd176e912c0ec5a7469
#
_entry.id   32221bf5fb953bd176e912c0ec5a7469
#
_cell.length_a   1.000
_cell.length_b   1.000
_cell.length_c   1.000
_cell.angle_alpha   90.00
_cell.angle_beta   90.00
_cell.angle_gamma   90.00
#
_symmetry.space_group_name_H-M   'P 1'
#
loop_
_entity.id
_entity.type
_entity.pdbx_description
1 polymer ?
#
loop_
_entity_poly.entity_id
_entity_poly.type
_entity_poly.pdbx_seq_one_letter_code
_entity_poly.pdbx_strand_id
1 'polypeptide(L)'
;TVSHGPGENLRSLGYQGDWRVMPNGVDFARGRVPEEDVRAVCRDFDLPEGVPVFLFVGRMMWYKGLRITLDALKKLKDAGHPFRMVFVGSGGDKDEVVAYANELGLSDCVFFTSPQYDRSVIRAWYCRGDLFLFPSTFDTNGLVVREAAACELASVLVRGSCAAEDITDGRNGFLIEENADSMAALLAKLCHEPEVLKRVGRQAQEEIYISWDDAVHRAQQRYEIVIEQYRSGGHSARRRFSDEYYQSLGLCVDVLKRSREHLREQWDAFAEHFQ
;
A
#
# COMPACT_ATOMS: atom_id res chain seq x y z
N THR A 1 -4.26 9.21 -11.17
CA THR A 1 -3.27 8.27 -10.60
C THR A 1 -3.43 8.21 -9.09
N VAL A 2 -2.94 7.15 -8.44
CA VAL A 2 -3.05 6.98 -6.98
C VAL A 2 -1.91 7.67 -6.21
N SER A 3 -0.84 8.04 -6.91
CA SER A 3 0.32 8.80 -6.39
C SER A 3 1.04 9.52 -7.53
N HIS A 4 2.04 10.32 -7.24
CA HIS A 4 2.80 11.08 -8.25
C HIS A 4 3.66 10.17 -9.15
N GLY A 5 4.35 9.17 -8.60
CA GLY A 5 5.21 8.27 -9.36
C GLY A 5 4.52 7.59 -10.55
N PRO A 6 3.35 6.95 -10.39
CA PRO A 6 2.58 6.43 -11.52
C PRO A 6 2.17 7.49 -12.54
N GLY A 7 1.93 8.75 -12.11
CA GLY A 7 1.63 9.85 -13.02
C GLY A 7 2.83 10.24 -13.88
N GLU A 8 4.01 10.31 -13.29
CA GLU A 8 5.24 10.58 -14.01
C GLU A 8 5.63 9.43 -14.94
N ASN A 9 5.37 8.19 -14.52
CA ASN A 9 5.55 7.02 -15.37
C ASN A 9 4.63 7.07 -16.61
N LEU A 10 3.37 7.51 -16.46
CA LEU A 10 2.50 7.75 -17.61
C LEU A 10 3.09 8.76 -18.60
N ARG A 11 3.72 9.83 -18.10
CA ARG A 11 4.40 10.82 -18.94
C ARG A 11 5.59 10.23 -19.69
N SER A 12 6.40 9.41 -19.01
CA SER A 12 7.55 8.74 -19.64
C SER A 12 7.12 7.78 -20.75
N LEU A 13 5.91 7.22 -20.65
CA LEU A 13 5.28 6.37 -21.67
C LEU A 13 4.60 7.18 -22.79
N GLY A 14 4.74 8.51 -22.80
CA GLY A 14 4.22 9.38 -23.85
C GLY A 14 2.84 9.98 -23.60
N TYR A 15 2.24 9.79 -22.42
CA TYR A 15 0.98 10.46 -22.08
C TYR A 15 1.17 11.97 -21.92
N GLN A 16 0.45 12.76 -22.71
CA GLN A 16 0.53 14.22 -22.73
C GLN A 16 -0.70 14.91 -22.12
N GLY A 17 -1.69 14.13 -21.63
CA GLY A 17 -2.89 14.66 -21.03
C GLY A 17 -2.68 15.12 -19.58
N ASP A 18 -3.68 15.79 -19.03
CA ASP A 18 -3.72 16.15 -17.62
C ASP A 18 -3.98 14.93 -16.76
N TRP A 19 -3.33 14.87 -15.62
CA TRP A 19 -3.60 13.88 -14.59
C TRP A 19 -3.62 14.51 -13.20
N ARG A 20 -4.25 13.85 -12.25
CA ARG A 20 -4.34 14.27 -10.85
C ARG A 20 -4.08 13.08 -9.94
N VAL A 21 -3.47 13.34 -8.80
CA VAL A 21 -3.34 12.35 -7.74
C VAL A 21 -4.68 12.24 -7.00
N MET A 22 -5.17 11.01 -6.92
CA MET A 22 -6.36 10.63 -6.16
C MET A 22 -5.99 9.41 -5.33
N PRO A 23 -5.50 9.61 -4.11
CA PRO A 23 -5.01 8.52 -3.28
C PRO A 23 -6.17 7.61 -2.85
N ASN A 24 -5.87 6.32 -2.75
CA ASN A 24 -6.81 5.34 -2.22
C ASN A 24 -7.03 5.54 -0.71
N GLY A 25 -8.23 5.23 -0.26
CA GLY A 25 -8.53 5.06 1.15
C GLY A 25 -8.16 3.67 1.67
N VAL A 26 -8.30 3.47 2.97
CA VAL A 26 -8.16 2.17 3.62
C VAL A 26 -9.43 1.80 4.42
N ASP A 27 -9.65 0.49 4.61
CA ASP A 27 -10.83 -0.04 5.30
C ASP A 27 -10.75 0.10 6.83
N PHE A 28 -9.57 0.41 7.37
CA PHE A 28 -9.41 0.56 8.81
C PHE A 28 -10.08 1.84 9.30
N ALA A 29 -10.87 1.71 10.36
CA ALA A 29 -11.32 2.88 11.09
C ALA A 29 -10.12 3.55 11.79
N ARG A 30 -10.18 4.86 11.95
CA ARG A 30 -9.18 5.62 12.70
C ARG A 30 -9.13 5.17 14.16
N GLY A 31 -7.94 4.98 14.69
CA GLY A 31 -7.69 4.66 16.09
C GLY A 31 -7.25 3.22 16.34
N ARG A 32 -6.90 2.95 17.58
CA ARG A 32 -6.40 1.65 18.04
C ARG A 32 -7.56 0.70 18.34
N VAL A 33 -7.33 -0.59 18.23
CA VAL A 33 -8.27 -1.63 18.68
C VAL A 33 -8.20 -1.81 20.20
N PRO A 34 -9.21 -2.50 20.83
CA PRO A 34 -9.13 -2.87 22.24
C PRO A 34 -7.85 -3.63 22.58
N GLU A 35 -7.33 -3.41 23.76
CA GLU A 35 -6.08 -4.05 24.22
C GLU A 35 -6.17 -5.57 24.30
N GLU A 36 -7.36 -6.12 24.51
CA GLU A 36 -7.61 -7.55 24.50
C GLU A 36 -7.35 -8.19 23.12
N ASP A 37 -7.69 -7.49 22.04
CA ASP A 37 -7.43 -7.95 20.67
C ASP A 37 -5.91 -7.92 20.39
N VAL A 38 -5.21 -6.88 20.86
CA VAL A 38 -3.75 -6.79 20.75
C VAL A 38 -3.09 -7.94 21.51
N ARG A 39 -3.53 -8.24 22.73
CA ARG A 39 -3.00 -9.37 23.51
C ARG A 39 -3.26 -10.71 22.87
N ALA A 40 -4.43 -10.86 22.23
CA ALA A 40 -4.79 -12.11 21.55
C ALA A 40 -3.80 -12.46 20.43
N VAL A 41 -3.41 -11.50 19.60
CA VAL A 41 -2.46 -11.74 18.50
C VAL A 41 -1.02 -11.96 18.98
N CYS A 42 -0.67 -11.49 20.18
CA CYS A 42 0.67 -11.61 20.74
C CYS A 42 0.92 -12.89 21.52
N ARG A 43 -0.14 -13.67 21.83
CA ARG A 43 -0.08 -14.77 22.82
C ARG A 43 1.02 -15.80 22.57
N ASP A 44 1.27 -16.10 21.30
CA ASP A 44 2.22 -17.16 20.89
C ASP A 44 3.62 -16.64 20.56
N PHE A 45 3.89 -15.34 20.85
CA PHE A 45 5.13 -14.68 20.50
C PHE A 45 5.81 -14.10 21.75
N ASP A 46 7.14 -14.25 21.83
CA ASP A 46 7.95 -13.62 22.87
C ASP A 46 8.12 -12.12 22.60
N LEU A 47 7.17 -11.31 23.05
CA LEU A 47 7.14 -9.85 22.88
C LEU A 47 7.13 -9.15 24.23
N PRO A 48 8.27 -9.10 24.96
CA PRO A 48 8.36 -8.57 26.32
C PRO A 48 8.07 -7.08 26.38
N GLU A 49 7.52 -6.64 27.50
CA GLU A 49 7.30 -5.21 27.78
C GLU A 49 8.62 -4.43 27.76
N GLY A 50 8.59 -3.20 27.26
CA GLY A 50 9.76 -2.32 27.20
C GLY A 50 10.75 -2.63 26.08
N VAL A 51 10.52 -3.70 25.30
CA VAL A 51 11.29 -4.02 24.10
C VAL A 51 10.47 -3.58 22.88
N PRO A 52 11.02 -2.69 22.02
CA PRO A 52 10.29 -2.22 20.84
C PRO A 52 9.97 -3.38 19.87
N VAL A 53 8.75 -3.37 19.36
CA VAL A 53 8.27 -4.33 18.37
C VAL A 53 8.17 -3.64 17.01
N PHE A 54 9.02 -4.04 16.10
CA PHE A 54 8.96 -3.66 14.71
C PHE A 54 7.99 -4.56 13.96
N LEU A 55 7.32 -4.01 12.96
CA LEU A 55 6.29 -4.71 12.21
C LEU A 55 6.52 -4.57 10.71
N PHE A 56 6.29 -5.64 9.97
CA PHE A 56 6.06 -5.64 8.53
C PHE A 56 4.72 -6.32 8.26
N VAL A 57 3.90 -5.74 7.39
CA VAL A 57 2.64 -6.34 6.94
C VAL A 57 2.61 -6.31 5.43
N GLY A 58 2.42 -7.45 4.80
CA GLY A 58 2.32 -7.52 3.35
C GLY A 58 2.77 -8.85 2.75
N ARG A 59 2.85 -8.85 1.42
CA ARG A 59 3.40 -10.00 0.69
C ARG A 59 4.90 -10.10 0.95
N MET A 60 5.36 -11.27 1.40
CA MET A 60 6.79 -11.55 1.59
C MET A 60 7.44 -11.85 0.23
N MET A 61 7.94 -10.80 -0.37
CA MET A 61 8.66 -10.79 -1.65
C MET A 61 9.92 -9.95 -1.49
N TRP A 62 11.03 -10.37 -2.04
CA TRP A 62 12.33 -9.68 -1.88
C TRP A 62 12.29 -8.21 -2.31
N TYR A 63 11.52 -7.90 -3.35
CA TYR A 63 11.38 -6.53 -3.85
C TYR A 63 10.68 -5.56 -2.86
N LYS A 64 10.11 -6.08 -1.76
CA LYS A 64 9.55 -5.27 -0.66
C LYS A 64 10.61 -4.75 0.32
N GLY A 65 11.89 -4.89 -0.02
CA GLY A 65 13.00 -4.44 0.81
C GLY A 65 13.29 -5.33 2.02
N LEU A 66 12.84 -6.59 2.00
CA LEU A 66 13.00 -7.50 3.14
C LEU A 66 14.48 -7.82 3.43
N ARG A 67 15.35 -7.81 2.41
CA ARG A 67 16.79 -7.97 2.60
C ARG A 67 17.36 -6.78 3.38
N ILE A 68 17.01 -5.54 3.00
CA ILE A 68 17.43 -4.32 3.72
C ILE A 68 16.99 -4.41 5.18
N THR A 69 15.74 -4.84 5.42
CA THR A 69 15.21 -5.00 6.79
C THR A 69 16.03 -6.02 7.58
N LEU A 70 16.22 -7.24 7.08
CA LEU A 70 16.93 -8.29 7.80
C LEU A 70 18.41 -7.95 8.06
N ASP A 71 19.09 -7.38 7.07
CA ASP A 71 20.48 -6.93 7.21
C ASP A 71 20.61 -5.80 8.25
N ALA A 72 19.66 -4.87 8.29
CA ALA A 72 19.61 -3.80 9.28
C ALA A 72 19.35 -4.35 10.70
N LEU A 73 18.42 -5.30 10.84
CA LEU A 73 18.14 -5.97 12.11
C LEU A 73 19.34 -6.78 12.61
N LYS A 74 20.11 -7.42 11.71
CA LYS A 74 21.38 -8.06 12.09
C LYS A 74 22.37 -7.06 12.68
N LYS A 75 22.58 -5.94 12.02
CA LYS A 75 23.46 -4.86 12.54
C LYS A 75 22.99 -4.34 13.89
N LEU A 76 21.68 -4.14 14.05
CA LEU A 76 21.06 -3.68 15.30
C LEU A 76 21.29 -4.69 16.44
N LYS A 77 21.12 -5.99 16.18
CA LYS A 77 21.39 -7.06 17.14
C LYS A 77 22.86 -7.12 17.52
N ASP A 78 23.78 -7.05 16.55
CA ASP A 78 25.23 -7.07 16.79
C ASP A 78 25.71 -5.87 17.61
N ALA A 79 25.00 -4.73 17.49
CA ALA A 79 25.24 -3.55 18.31
C ALA A 79 24.63 -3.65 19.72
N GLY A 80 23.92 -4.75 20.05
CA GLY A 80 23.35 -5.00 21.37
C GLY A 80 22.05 -4.28 21.68
N HIS A 81 21.36 -3.74 20.67
CA HIS A 81 20.04 -3.11 20.87
C HIS A 81 18.93 -4.16 20.97
N PRO A 82 18.09 -4.14 22.02
CA PRO A 82 16.97 -5.06 22.13
C PRO A 82 15.83 -4.65 21.19
N PHE A 83 15.27 -5.62 20.48
CA PHE A 83 14.08 -5.45 19.64
C PHE A 83 13.36 -6.78 19.45
N ARG A 84 12.14 -6.71 18.95
CA ARG A 84 11.42 -7.81 18.33
C ARG A 84 10.94 -7.37 16.95
N MET A 85 10.92 -8.28 16.01
CA MET A 85 10.38 -8.06 14.67
C MET A 85 9.33 -9.09 14.33
N VAL A 86 8.17 -8.65 13.85
CA VAL A 86 7.09 -9.54 13.41
C VAL A 86 6.77 -9.27 11.94
N PHE A 87 6.88 -10.33 11.14
CA PHE A 87 6.44 -10.33 9.76
C PHE A 87 5.03 -10.94 9.66
N VAL A 88 4.06 -10.14 9.25
CA VAL A 88 2.66 -10.55 9.10
C VAL A 88 2.32 -10.69 7.62
N GLY A 89 2.00 -11.91 7.20
CA GLY A 89 1.60 -12.18 5.83
C GLY A 89 2.22 -13.44 5.24
N SER A 90 2.19 -13.53 3.92
CA SER A 90 2.75 -14.63 3.15
C SER A 90 3.21 -14.12 1.79
N GLY A 91 3.93 -14.94 1.02
CA GLY A 91 4.41 -14.56 -0.31
C GLY A 91 5.28 -15.65 -0.91
N GLY A 92 5.64 -15.49 -2.18
CA GLY A 92 6.43 -16.50 -2.90
C GLY A 92 7.83 -16.71 -2.32
N ASP A 93 8.40 -15.67 -1.71
CA ASP A 93 9.77 -15.72 -1.18
C ASP A 93 9.81 -15.96 0.34
N LYS A 94 8.65 -16.27 0.99
CA LYS A 94 8.59 -16.41 2.46
C LYS A 94 9.61 -17.40 3.01
N ASP A 95 9.71 -18.58 2.42
CA ASP A 95 10.60 -19.62 2.92
C ASP A 95 12.08 -19.22 2.83
N GLU A 96 12.45 -18.52 1.74
CA GLU A 96 13.80 -17.96 1.58
C GLU A 96 14.07 -16.84 2.59
N VAL A 97 13.09 -15.97 2.86
CA VAL A 97 13.18 -14.89 3.85
C VAL A 97 13.38 -15.46 5.25
N VAL A 98 12.64 -16.52 5.61
CA VAL A 98 12.79 -17.23 6.88
C VAL A 98 14.18 -17.87 6.98
N ALA A 99 14.62 -18.57 5.92
CA ALA A 99 15.96 -19.19 5.89
C ALA A 99 17.05 -18.12 6.08
N TYR A 100 16.94 -17.01 5.37
CA TYR A 100 17.91 -15.91 5.48
C TYR A 100 17.93 -15.26 6.88
N ALA A 101 16.78 -15.08 7.52
CA ALA A 101 16.73 -14.60 8.90
C ALA A 101 17.43 -15.57 9.87
N ASN A 102 17.30 -16.89 9.64
CA ASN A 102 17.98 -17.91 10.44
C ASN A 102 19.51 -17.91 10.20
N GLU A 103 19.95 -17.77 8.95
CA GLU A 103 21.38 -17.63 8.60
C GLU A 103 22.03 -16.42 9.28
N LEU A 104 21.29 -15.32 9.39
CA LEU A 104 21.72 -14.13 10.10
C LEU A 104 21.68 -14.27 11.64
N GLY A 105 21.21 -15.41 12.15
CA GLY A 105 21.09 -15.67 13.60
C GLY A 105 20.01 -14.80 14.28
N LEU A 106 18.90 -14.52 13.61
CA LEU A 106 17.82 -13.66 14.10
C LEU A 106 16.62 -14.43 14.67
N SER A 107 16.69 -15.76 14.76
CA SER A 107 15.56 -16.65 15.12
C SER A 107 14.98 -16.41 16.51
N ASP A 108 15.72 -15.77 17.42
CA ASP A 108 15.32 -15.44 18.77
C ASP A 108 14.57 -14.08 18.90
N CYS A 109 14.62 -13.26 17.86
CA CYS A 109 14.04 -11.90 17.87
C CYS A 109 13.20 -11.55 16.62
N VAL A 110 13.17 -12.43 15.62
CA VAL A 110 12.38 -12.23 14.39
C VAL A 110 11.36 -13.36 14.27
N PHE A 111 10.10 -13.00 14.12
CA PHE A 111 8.97 -13.91 14.08
C PHE A 111 8.17 -13.75 12.78
N PHE A 112 7.61 -14.85 12.31
CA PHE A 112 6.77 -14.91 11.11
C PHE A 112 5.42 -15.48 11.47
N THR A 113 4.34 -14.75 11.19
CA THR A 113 2.99 -15.27 11.41
C THR A 113 2.59 -16.23 10.29
N SER A 114 1.56 -17.04 10.55
CA SER A 114 0.80 -17.68 9.48
C SER A 114 0.12 -16.63 8.59
N PRO A 115 -0.29 -16.97 7.35
CA PRO A 115 -1.05 -16.07 6.50
C PRO A 115 -2.28 -15.51 7.22
N GLN A 116 -2.45 -14.20 7.21
CA GLN A 116 -3.58 -13.52 7.83
C GLN A 116 -4.46 -12.88 6.75
N TYR A 117 -5.76 -13.16 6.80
CA TYR A 117 -6.77 -12.59 5.91
C TYR A 117 -7.83 -11.80 6.66
N ASP A 118 -7.97 -12.06 7.98
CA ASP A 118 -8.87 -11.31 8.84
C ASP A 118 -8.32 -9.90 9.10
N ARG A 119 -9.08 -8.90 8.64
CA ARG A 119 -8.72 -7.49 8.77
C ARG A 119 -8.62 -7.03 10.21
N SER A 120 -9.41 -7.62 11.13
CA SER A 120 -9.36 -7.30 12.55
C SER A 120 -8.05 -7.77 13.18
N VAL A 121 -7.60 -8.99 12.85
CA VAL A 121 -6.32 -9.55 13.27
C VAL A 121 -5.14 -8.74 12.74
N ILE A 122 -5.18 -8.37 11.46
CA ILE A 122 -4.14 -7.53 10.85
C ILE A 122 -4.08 -6.16 11.54
N ARG A 123 -5.24 -5.57 11.84
CA ARG A 123 -5.32 -4.29 12.54
C ARG A 123 -4.77 -4.38 13.97
N ALA A 124 -5.03 -5.49 14.67
CA ALA A 124 -4.46 -5.73 16.01
C ALA A 124 -2.92 -5.81 15.97
N TRP A 125 -2.34 -6.41 14.92
CA TRP A 125 -0.90 -6.38 14.70
C TRP A 125 -0.35 -4.97 14.48
N TYR A 126 -1.02 -4.13 13.67
CA TYR A 126 -0.62 -2.72 13.51
C TYR A 126 -0.67 -1.97 14.85
N CYS A 127 -1.67 -2.26 15.69
CA CYS A 127 -1.77 -1.67 17.03
C CYS A 127 -0.71 -2.19 18.01
N ARG A 128 -0.16 -3.42 17.79
CA ARG A 128 0.94 -3.94 18.62
C ARG A 128 2.29 -3.35 18.23
N GLY A 129 2.49 -3.03 16.97
CA GLY A 129 3.76 -2.48 16.50
C GLY A 129 4.10 -1.14 17.15
N ASP A 130 5.38 -0.90 17.39
CA ASP A 130 5.92 0.38 17.80
C ASP A 130 6.49 1.15 16.58
N LEU A 131 6.87 0.44 15.52
CA LEU A 131 7.36 1.01 14.26
C LEU A 131 7.10 0.07 13.10
N PHE A 132 6.56 0.60 12.01
CA PHE A 132 6.30 -0.15 10.78
C PHE A 132 7.48 -0.01 9.81
N LEU A 133 8.09 -1.13 9.42
CA LEU A 133 9.23 -1.15 8.52
C LEU A 133 8.78 -1.54 7.11
N PHE A 134 8.86 -0.60 6.17
CA PHE A 134 8.42 -0.84 4.79
C PHE A 134 9.38 -0.21 3.76
N PRO A 135 10.63 -0.71 3.65
CA PRO A 135 11.62 -0.17 2.73
C PRO A 135 11.41 -0.66 1.28
N SER A 136 10.17 -0.65 0.81
CA SER A 136 9.81 -1.02 -0.55
C SER A 136 10.00 0.17 -1.49
N THR A 137 10.72 -0.05 -2.59
CA THR A 137 10.82 0.94 -3.69
C THR A 137 9.89 0.62 -4.84
N PHE A 138 9.24 -0.54 -4.82
CA PHE A 138 8.33 -1.02 -5.85
C PHE A 138 6.88 -1.07 -5.34
N ASP A 139 6.31 0.09 -5.13
CA ASP A 139 4.91 0.28 -4.73
C ASP A 139 4.29 1.47 -5.45
N THR A 140 2.97 1.44 -5.65
CA THR A 140 2.24 2.51 -6.33
C THR A 140 1.61 3.52 -5.38
N ASN A 141 1.19 3.09 -4.18
CA ASN A 141 0.48 3.97 -3.22
C ASN A 141 0.77 3.64 -1.75
N GLY A 142 1.39 2.48 -1.46
CA GLY A 142 1.69 2.09 -0.08
C GLY A 142 0.46 2.03 0.83
N LEU A 143 -0.62 1.34 0.46
CA LEU A 143 -1.83 1.22 1.29
C LEU A 143 -1.52 0.78 2.72
N VAL A 144 -0.55 -0.12 2.89
CA VAL A 144 -0.08 -0.59 4.21
C VAL A 144 0.48 0.53 5.09
N VAL A 145 1.01 1.62 4.49
CA VAL A 145 1.47 2.82 5.23
C VAL A 145 0.27 3.58 5.79
N ARG A 146 -0.82 3.69 5.02
CA ARG A 146 -2.07 4.31 5.47
C ARG A 146 -2.80 3.44 6.51
N GLU A 147 -2.70 2.11 6.40
CA GLU A 147 -3.18 1.16 7.40
C GLU A 147 -2.42 1.32 8.72
N ALA A 148 -1.09 1.42 8.67
CA ALA A 148 -0.27 1.71 9.84
C ALA A 148 -0.64 3.07 10.47
N ALA A 149 -0.79 4.10 9.65
CA ALA A 149 -1.21 5.43 10.09
C ALA A 149 -2.59 5.42 10.76
N ALA A 150 -3.56 4.63 10.25
CA ALA A 150 -4.87 4.48 10.90
C ALA A 150 -4.76 4.03 12.36
N CYS A 151 -3.74 3.23 12.68
CA CYS A 151 -3.46 2.65 14.01
C CYS A 151 -2.44 3.47 14.83
N GLU A 152 -2.12 4.71 14.47
CA GLU A 152 -1.10 5.56 15.10
C GLU A 152 0.31 4.95 15.06
N LEU A 153 0.62 4.16 14.06
CA LEU A 153 1.91 3.52 13.88
C LEU A 153 2.76 4.28 12.86
N ALA A 154 3.90 4.80 13.29
CA ALA A 154 4.87 5.46 12.42
C ALA A 154 5.54 4.47 11.46
N SER A 155 5.82 4.90 10.22
CA SER A 155 6.44 4.07 9.20
C SER A 155 7.87 4.51 8.88
N VAL A 156 8.74 3.55 8.58
CA VAL A 156 10.08 3.76 8.00
C VAL A 156 10.03 3.38 6.51
N LEU A 157 10.39 4.32 5.65
CA LEU A 157 10.26 4.20 4.20
C LEU A 157 11.55 4.65 3.50
N VAL A 158 11.75 4.19 2.27
CA VAL A 158 12.88 4.65 1.44
C VAL A 158 12.55 6.02 0.86
N ARG A 159 13.48 6.95 1.02
CA ARG A 159 13.40 8.31 0.46
C ARG A 159 13.19 8.26 -1.06
N GLY A 160 12.20 8.99 -1.55
CA GLY A 160 11.88 9.05 -2.97
C GLY A 160 11.05 7.88 -3.50
N SER A 161 10.69 6.88 -2.68
CA SER A 161 9.73 5.85 -3.08
C SER A 161 8.29 6.42 -3.18
N CYS A 162 7.44 5.83 -4.02
CA CYS A 162 6.03 6.23 -4.11
C CYS A 162 5.28 6.08 -2.77
N ALA A 163 5.67 5.12 -1.94
CA ALA A 163 5.09 4.92 -0.62
C ALA A 163 5.45 6.05 0.36
N ALA A 164 6.52 6.80 0.09
CA ALA A 164 7.03 7.87 0.93
C ALA A 164 6.61 9.29 0.48
N GLU A 165 5.80 9.42 -0.59
CA GLU A 165 5.43 10.72 -1.17
C GLU A 165 4.79 11.70 -0.16
N ASP A 166 3.98 11.20 0.76
CA ASP A 166 3.30 12.00 1.78
C ASP A 166 4.08 12.10 3.10
N ILE A 167 5.33 11.59 3.15
CA ILE A 167 6.12 11.53 4.38
C ILE A 167 7.06 12.73 4.51
N THR A 168 6.96 13.40 5.64
CA THR A 168 7.92 14.37 6.13
C THR A 168 8.74 13.75 7.25
N ASP A 169 10.05 13.60 7.02
CA ASP A 169 10.98 12.90 7.90
C ASP A 169 10.96 13.44 9.34
N GLY A 170 10.81 12.53 10.32
CA GLY A 170 10.73 12.83 11.76
C GLY A 170 9.42 13.51 12.20
N ARG A 171 8.50 13.83 11.28
CA ARG A 171 7.20 14.43 11.57
C ARG A 171 6.06 13.40 11.57
N ASN A 172 5.78 12.78 10.43
CA ASN A 172 4.69 11.83 10.23
C ASN A 172 5.17 10.46 9.71
N GLY A 173 6.47 10.22 9.78
CA GLY A 173 7.17 9.01 9.40
C GLY A 173 8.68 9.24 9.43
N PHE A 174 9.43 8.24 9.00
CA PHE A 174 10.89 8.30 8.93
C PHE A 174 11.37 7.86 7.56
N LEU A 175 12.42 8.51 7.07
CA LEU A 175 13.00 8.25 5.76
C LEU A 175 14.42 7.72 5.89
N ILE A 176 14.72 6.66 5.14
CA ILE A 176 16.04 6.07 5.02
C ILE A 176 16.52 6.12 3.56
N GLU A 177 17.82 6.00 3.36
CA GLU A 177 18.37 5.64 2.05
C GLU A 177 18.12 4.15 1.78
N GLU A 178 18.14 3.72 0.53
CA GLU A 178 17.86 2.32 0.11
C GLU A 178 19.01 1.38 0.49
N ASN A 179 19.34 1.31 1.79
CA ASN A 179 20.36 0.40 2.30
C ASN A 179 20.18 0.08 3.79
N ALA A 180 20.79 -1.03 4.21
CA ALA A 180 20.71 -1.54 5.57
C ALA A 180 21.42 -0.63 6.61
N ASP A 181 22.47 0.08 6.23
CA ASP A 181 23.21 0.95 7.16
C ASP A 181 22.37 2.13 7.59
N SER A 182 21.70 2.80 6.64
CA SER A 182 20.79 3.89 6.94
C SER A 182 19.62 3.45 7.85
N MET A 183 19.04 2.26 7.56
CA MET A 183 17.98 1.71 8.39
C MET A 183 18.48 1.36 9.80
N ALA A 184 19.60 0.66 9.92
CA ALA A 184 20.17 0.27 11.23
C ALA A 184 20.49 1.49 12.10
N ALA A 185 21.09 2.53 11.52
CA ALA A 185 21.40 3.76 12.23
C ALA A 185 20.13 4.46 12.77
N LEU A 186 19.07 4.51 11.95
CA LEU A 186 17.78 5.04 12.38
C LEU A 186 17.16 4.20 13.50
N LEU A 187 17.11 2.88 13.35
CA LEU A 187 16.53 1.97 14.35
C LEU A 187 17.28 2.02 15.68
N ALA A 188 18.62 2.06 15.65
CA ALA A 188 19.45 2.18 16.86
C ALA A 188 19.10 3.43 17.70
N LYS A 189 18.82 4.54 17.02
CA LYS A 189 18.34 5.76 17.67
C LYS A 189 16.93 5.57 18.22
N LEU A 190 16.00 5.09 17.41
CA LEU A 190 14.58 5.03 17.75
C LEU A 190 14.24 3.98 18.81
N CYS A 191 15.04 2.92 18.97
CA CYS A 191 14.86 1.92 20.04
C CYS A 191 14.82 2.55 21.45
N HIS A 192 15.41 3.71 21.63
CA HIS A 192 15.49 4.40 22.92
C HIS A 192 14.56 5.62 23.02
N GLU A 193 13.73 5.86 21.98
CA GLU A 193 12.89 7.05 21.90
C GLU A 193 11.38 6.71 21.75
N PRO A 194 10.75 5.95 22.67
CA PRO A 194 9.36 5.50 22.50
C PRO A 194 8.36 6.67 22.38
N GLU A 195 8.61 7.79 23.03
CA GLU A 195 7.75 8.96 22.94
C GLU A 195 7.82 9.66 21.57
N VAL A 196 8.98 9.58 20.91
CA VAL A 196 9.12 10.05 19.52
C VAL A 196 8.30 9.17 18.58
N LEU A 197 8.35 7.83 18.74
CA LEU A 197 7.55 6.89 17.95
C LEU A 197 6.05 7.18 18.09
N LYS A 198 5.54 7.34 19.31
CA LYS A 198 4.14 7.67 19.60
C LYS A 198 3.72 9.01 19.01
N ARG A 199 4.55 10.03 19.14
CA ARG A 199 4.28 11.37 18.59
C ARG A 199 4.19 11.32 17.07
N VAL A 200 5.16 10.69 16.41
CA VAL A 200 5.22 10.57 14.95
C VAL A 200 4.06 9.70 14.44
N GLY A 201 3.70 8.63 15.16
CA GLY A 201 2.56 7.79 14.82
C GLY A 201 1.22 8.54 14.87
N ARG A 202 0.98 9.35 15.92
CA ARG A 202 -0.21 10.22 15.96
C ARG A 202 -0.24 11.23 14.83
N GLN A 203 0.91 11.83 14.50
CA GLN A 203 0.99 12.76 13.38
C GLN A 203 0.76 12.07 12.03
N ALA A 204 1.22 10.82 11.88
CA ALA A 204 0.93 9.99 10.71
C ALA A 204 -0.58 9.75 10.57
N GLN A 205 -1.28 9.47 11.66
CA GLN A 205 -2.74 9.30 11.64
C GLN A 205 -3.46 10.58 11.18
N GLU A 206 -3.01 11.74 11.61
CA GLU A 206 -3.63 13.02 11.22
C GLU A 206 -3.39 13.37 9.76
N GLU A 207 -2.21 13.08 9.21
CA GLU A 207 -1.76 13.58 7.91
C GLU A 207 -1.80 12.53 6.79
N ILE A 208 -1.61 11.25 7.11
CA ILE A 208 -1.45 10.17 6.13
C ILE A 208 -2.74 9.33 5.97
N TYR A 209 -3.47 9.13 7.08
CA TYR A 209 -4.69 8.34 7.04
C TYR A 209 -5.76 8.96 6.14
N ILE A 210 -6.35 8.13 5.29
CA ILE A 210 -7.50 8.49 4.45
C ILE A 210 -8.47 7.30 4.50
N SER A 211 -9.72 7.54 4.90
CA SER A 211 -10.78 6.52 4.79
C SER A 211 -11.23 6.35 3.32
N TRP A 212 -11.87 5.21 3.02
CA TRP A 212 -12.52 5.06 1.71
C TRP A 212 -13.63 6.10 1.48
N ASP A 213 -14.36 6.48 2.51
CA ASP A 213 -15.41 7.52 2.42
C ASP A 213 -14.79 8.85 2.00
N ASP A 214 -13.67 9.26 2.63
CA ASP A 214 -12.95 10.49 2.26
C ASP A 214 -12.42 10.42 0.82
N ALA A 215 -11.84 9.28 0.43
CA ALA A 215 -11.29 9.09 -0.91
C ALA A 215 -12.39 9.16 -1.97
N VAL A 216 -13.52 8.49 -1.75
CA VAL A 216 -14.69 8.51 -2.66
C VAL A 216 -15.31 9.92 -2.73
N HIS A 217 -15.45 10.61 -1.60
CA HIS A 217 -15.97 11.97 -1.57
C HIS A 217 -15.08 12.94 -2.38
N ARG A 218 -13.76 12.86 -2.23
CA ARG A 218 -12.80 13.63 -3.05
C ARG A 218 -12.93 13.30 -4.54
N ALA A 219 -13.12 12.02 -4.87
CA ALA A 219 -13.32 11.57 -6.24
C ALA A 219 -14.60 12.16 -6.83
N GLN A 220 -15.72 12.12 -6.09
CA GLN A 220 -17.00 12.69 -6.49
C GLN A 220 -16.90 14.19 -6.79
N GLN A 221 -16.31 14.95 -5.87
CA GLN A 221 -16.09 16.39 -6.09
C GLN A 221 -15.27 16.65 -7.35
N ARG A 222 -14.27 15.80 -7.62
CA ARG A 222 -13.45 15.94 -8.82
C ARG A 222 -14.25 15.64 -10.10
N TYR A 223 -15.10 14.62 -10.08
CA TYR A 223 -15.96 14.30 -11.22
C TYR A 223 -16.91 15.46 -11.55
N GLU A 224 -17.50 16.11 -10.55
CA GLU A 224 -18.35 17.29 -10.74
C GLU A 224 -17.61 18.42 -11.49
N ILE A 225 -16.37 18.72 -11.06
CA ILE A 225 -15.50 19.70 -11.73
C ILE A 225 -15.21 19.31 -13.18
N VAL A 226 -14.89 18.04 -13.44
CA VAL A 226 -14.59 17.56 -14.78
C VAL A 226 -15.82 17.62 -15.69
N ILE A 227 -17.00 17.25 -15.17
CA ILE A 227 -18.27 17.33 -15.90
C ILE A 227 -18.61 18.78 -16.26
N GLU A 228 -18.44 19.71 -15.33
CA GLU A 228 -18.69 21.12 -15.57
C GLU A 228 -17.71 21.71 -16.61
N GLN A 229 -16.44 21.40 -16.51
CA GLN A 229 -15.42 21.75 -17.51
C GLN A 229 -15.76 21.18 -18.89
N TYR A 230 -16.29 19.95 -18.94
CA TYR A 230 -16.75 19.33 -20.18
C TYR A 230 -17.94 20.12 -20.77
N ARG A 231 -18.96 20.41 -19.97
CA ARG A 231 -20.17 21.14 -20.38
C ARG A 231 -19.87 22.57 -20.83
N SER A 232 -18.92 23.25 -20.20
CA SER A 232 -18.54 24.63 -20.55
C SER A 232 -17.67 24.73 -21.82
N GLY A 233 -17.40 23.62 -22.52
CA GLY A 233 -16.70 23.61 -23.79
C GLY A 233 -15.18 23.75 -23.70
N GLY A 234 -14.58 23.53 -22.54
CA GLY A 234 -13.13 23.59 -22.28
C GLY A 234 -12.29 22.51 -22.94
N HIS A 235 -12.82 21.81 -23.97
CA HIS A 235 -12.08 20.76 -24.66
C HIS A 235 -11.40 21.30 -25.92
N SER A 236 -10.14 20.84 -26.12
CA SER A 236 -9.47 21.06 -27.42
C SER A 236 -10.29 20.39 -28.55
N ALA A 237 -10.30 21.00 -29.71
CA ALA A 237 -10.96 20.46 -30.90
C ALA A 237 -10.51 19.01 -31.22
N ARG A 238 -9.26 18.67 -30.87
CA ARG A 238 -8.70 17.33 -31.02
C ARG A 238 -9.34 16.27 -30.10
N ARG A 239 -9.73 16.62 -28.88
CA ARG A 239 -10.48 15.70 -27.99
C ARG A 239 -11.92 15.50 -28.47
N ARG A 240 -12.60 16.54 -28.90
CA ARG A 240 -13.94 16.41 -29.48
C ARG A 240 -13.96 15.44 -30.67
N PHE A 241 -12.98 15.55 -31.57
CA PHE A 241 -12.87 14.66 -32.71
C PHE A 241 -12.62 13.20 -32.31
N SER A 242 -11.76 12.95 -31.29
CA SER A 242 -11.54 11.59 -30.81
C SER A 242 -12.78 10.99 -30.14
N ASP A 243 -13.51 11.78 -29.36
CA ASP A 243 -14.70 11.33 -28.66
C ASP A 243 -15.83 10.99 -29.66
N GLU A 244 -16.04 11.82 -30.69
CA GLU A 244 -16.99 11.56 -31.79
C GLU A 244 -16.57 10.33 -32.59
N TYR A 245 -15.26 10.14 -32.83
CA TYR A 245 -14.75 8.96 -33.54
C TYR A 245 -14.98 7.68 -32.74
N TYR A 246 -14.69 7.68 -31.43
CA TYR A 246 -14.92 6.50 -30.61
C TYR A 246 -16.42 6.21 -30.37
N GLN A 247 -17.26 7.23 -30.28
CA GLN A 247 -18.72 7.06 -30.25
C GLN A 247 -19.22 6.44 -31.55
N SER A 248 -18.72 6.89 -32.69
CA SER A 248 -19.08 6.34 -34.00
C SER A 248 -18.63 4.89 -34.16
N LEU A 249 -17.40 4.57 -33.68
CA LEU A 249 -16.89 3.20 -33.63
C LEU A 249 -17.75 2.30 -32.73
N GLY A 250 -18.15 2.78 -31.56
CA GLY A 250 -19.04 2.07 -30.63
C GLY A 250 -20.37 1.74 -31.31
N LEU A 251 -20.99 2.69 -31.99
CA LEU A 251 -22.22 2.48 -32.76
C LEU A 251 -22.03 1.44 -33.87
N CYS A 252 -20.93 1.47 -34.61
CA CYS A 252 -20.62 0.49 -35.64
C CYS A 252 -20.48 -0.92 -35.04
N VAL A 253 -19.80 -1.06 -33.91
CA VAL A 253 -19.64 -2.35 -33.22
C VAL A 253 -20.99 -2.89 -32.73
N ASP A 254 -21.87 -2.03 -32.20
CA ASP A 254 -23.21 -2.43 -31.75
C ASP A 254 -24.10 -2.84 -32.90
N VAL A 255 -24.02 -2.16 -34.04
CA VAL A 255 -24.74 -2.57 -35.28
C VAL A 255 -24.26 -3.92 -35.77
N LEU A 256 -22.93 -4.15 -35.79
CA LEU A 256 -22.35 -5.44 -36.17
C LEU A 256 -22.75 -6.58 -35.25
N LYS A 257 -22.80 -6.34 -33.93
CA LYS A 257 -23.27 -7.32 -32.94
C LYS A 257 -24.75 -7.71 -33.21
N ARG A 258 -25.63 -6.71 -33.33
CA ARG A 258 -27.06 -6.94 -33.61
C ARG A 258 -27.27 -7.69 -34.95
N SER A 259 -26.53 -7.32 -35.99
CA SER A 259 -26.59 -8.01 -37.28
C SER A 259 -26.14 -9.47 -37.15
N ARG A 260 -25.12 -9.77 -36.38
CA ARG A 260 -24.64 -11.12 -36.14
C ARG A 260 -25.63 -11.94 -35.30
N GLU A 261 -26.27 -11.35 -34.31
CA GLU A 261 -27.32 -12.00 -33.51
C GLU A 261 -28.53 -12.33 -34.40
N HIS A 262 -28.98 -11.40 -35.23
CA HIS A 262 -30.08 -11.61 -36.14
C HIS A 262 -29.79 -12.71 -37.20
N LEU A 263 -28.57 -12.74 -37.74
CA LEU A 263 -28.16 -13.81 -38.67
C LEU A 263 -28.11 -15.17 -37.98
N ARG A 264 -27.72 -15.21 -36.72
CA ARG A 264 -27.70 -16.44 -35.94
C ARG A 264 -29.12 -16.94 -35.65
N GLU A 265 -30.04 -16.06 -35.27
CA GLU A 265 -31.47 -16.40 -35.09
C GLU A 265 -32.11 -16.93 -36.38
N GLN A 266 -31.79 -16.31 -37.51
CA GLN A 266 -32.27 -16.80 -38.81
C GLN A 266 -31.69 -18.16 -39.17
N TRP A 267 -30.41 -18.40 -38.86
CA TRP A 267 -29.77 -19.69 -39.08
C TRP A 267 -30.33 -20.79 -38.18
N ASP A 268 -30.57 -20.50 -36.92
CA ASP A 268 -31.14 -21.44 -35.95
C ASP A 268 -32.59 -21.78 -36.35
N ALA A 269 -33.40 -20.81 -36.76
CA ALA A 269 -34.74 -21.02 -37.27
C ALA A 269 -34.76 -21.84 -38.59
N PHE A 270 -33.78 -21.62 -39.47
CA PHE A 270 -33.63 -22.42 -40.68
C PHE A 270 -33.24 -23.87 -40.36
N ALA A 271 -32.33 -24.08 -39.42
CA ALA A 271 -31.88 -25.40 -39.00
C ALA A 271 -33.02 -26.24 -38.35
N GLU A 272 -33.91 -25.58 -37.57
CA GLU A 272 -35.10 -26.25 -36.97
C GLU A 272 -36.13 -26.69 -38.04
N HIS A 273 -36.16 -26.06 -39.20
CA HIS A 273 -37.11 -26.41 -40.26
C HIS A 273 -36.69 -27.65 -41.07
N PHE A 274 -35.44 -28.12 -40.91
CA PHE A 274 -34.88 -29.29 -41.60
C PHE A 274 -34.63 -30.48 -40.66
N GLN A 275 -35.10 -30.45 -39.42
CA GLN A 275 -35.22 -31.60 -38.53
C GLN A 275 -36.66 -32.11 -38.54
#